data_f6b9b83d4b8f4d37c98f296fef4042bc
#
_entry.id   f6b9b83d4b8f4d37c98f296fef4042bc
#
_cell.length_a   1.000
_cell.length_b   1.000
_cell.length_c   1.000
_cell.angle_alpha   90.00
_cell.angle_beta   90.00
_cell.angle_gamma   90.00
#
_symmetry.space_group_name_H-M   'P 1'
#
loop_
_entity.id
_entity.type
_entity.pdbx_description
1 polymer ?
#
loop_
_entity_poly.entity_id
_entity_poly.type
_entity_poly.pdbx_seq_one_letter_code
_entity_poly.pdbx_strand_id
1 'polypeptide(L)'
;MGDPLMDGRLDGRVCWVTGASSGIGRALADVLAEHGARLILSGRRADALADVAAGKEALVLPFEATDHARLPAVVEEAISWAGHVDLLVNNAGISQRSPAEVTAFDVYRRLMDVDVLGPIHLTQLLLPHMLARGQGHLAVTASIAGKVGAPLRTGYCAAKHAVIGYFDALRAELEGRGLKVSVIVPGFVATDIARNALKGDGAAADREDSQIAGGYPAGDAARVIAAGLAAGEREIMVGAEGSLEMGLPALKAANAEAFFDAMASMGAAEIASYREKWG
;
A
#
# COMPACT_ATOMS: atom_id res chain seq x y z
N MET A 1 23.32 -14.92 0.10
CA MET A 1 22.16 -15.20 0.95
C MET A 1 21.15 -15.94 0.07
N GLY A 2 20.56 -17.05 0.56
CA GLY A 2 19.50 -17.74 -0.18
C GLY A 2 18.26 -16.87 -0.35
N ASP A 3 17.40 -17.22 -1.30
CA ASP A 3 16.12 -16.55 -1.48
C ASP A 3 15.26 -16.72 -0.19
N PRO A 4 14.89 -15.66 0.53
CA PRO A 4 14.14 -15.76 1.78
C PRO A 4 12.75 -16.38 1.62
N LEU A 5 12.20 -16.45 0.41
CA LEU A 5 10.95 -17.15 0.11
C LEU A 5 11.14 -18.67 0.11
N MET A 6 12.33 -19.16 -0.27
CA MET A 6 12.65 -20.60 -0.30
C MET A 6 13.00 -21.15 1.09
N ASP A 7 13.22 -20.30 2.09
CA ASP A 7 13.59 -20.70 3.46
C ASP A 7 12.38 -21.13 4.33
N GLY A 8 11.17 -21.24 3.77
CA GLY A 8 9.95 -21.62 4.49
C GLY A 8 9.49 -20.61 5.55
N ARG A 9 9.98 -19.37 5.50
CA ARG A 9 9.69 -18.33 6.51
C ARG A 9 8.24 -17.87 6.55
N LEU A 10 7.48 -18.14 5.49
CA LEU A 10 6.05 -17.81 5.38
C LEU A 10 5.14 -19.00 5.63
N ASP A 11 5.69 -20.23 5.66
CA ASP A 11 4.92 -21.44 5.85
C ASP A 11 4.19 -21.46 7.19
N GLY A 12 2.89 -21.73 7.17
CA GLY A 12 1.99 -21.70 8.33
C GLY A 12 1.74 -20.32 8.93
N ARG A 13 2.37 -19.25 8.44
CA ARG A 13 2.15 -17.88 8.94
C ARG A 13 0.76 -17.37 8.59
N VAL A 14 0.13 -16.70 9.55
CA VAL A 14 -1.14 -16.01 9.34
C VAL A 14 -0.87 -14.59 8.82
N CYS A 15 -1.15 -14.40 7.53
CA CYS A 15 -0.89 -13.16 6.81
C CYS A 15 -2.20 -12.44 6.47
N TRP A 16 -2.41 -11.26 7.03
CA TRP A 16 -3.57 -10.42 6.76
C TRP A 16 -3.24 -9.35 5.72
N VAL A 17 -3.91 -9.39 4.56
CA VAL A 17 -3.71 -8.42 3.46
C VAL A 17 -4.97 -7.62 3.25
N THR A 18 -4.89 -6.30 3.41
CA THR A 18 -5.99 -5.40 3.05
C THR A 18 -5.88 -4.94 1.59
N GLY A 19 -7.02 -4.64 0.94
CA GLY A 19 -7.04 -4.34 -0.50
C GLY A 19 -6.70 -5.55 -1.36
N ALA A 20 -6.96 -6.76 -0.86
CA ALA A 20 -6.59 -8.03 -1.50
C ALA A 20 -7.41 -8.39 -2.74
N SER A 21 -8.47 -7.64 -3.07
CA SER A 21 -9.35 -7.96 -4.20
C SER A 21 -8.79 -7.61 -5.59
N SER A 22 -7.67 -6.90 -5.69
CA SER A 22 -7.06 -6.49 -6.97
C SER A 22 -5.59 -6.04 -6.81
N GLY A 23 -4.92 -5.81 -7.95
CA GLY A 23 -3.59 -5.21 -8.02
C GLY A 23 -2.53 -5.92 -7.18
N ILE A 24 -1.70 -5.13 -6.50
CA ILE A 24 -0.61 -5.65 -5.65
C ILE A 24 -1.15 -6.56 -4.55
N GLY A 25 -2.26 -6.19 -3.89
CA GLY A 25 -2.80 -6.98 -2.78
C GLY A 25 -3.26 -8.38 -3.21
N ARG A 26 -3.90 -8.50 -4.38
CA ARG A 26 -4.27 -9.80 -4.96
C ARG A 26 -3.04 -10.64 -5.31
N ALA A 27 -2.10 -10.04 -6.05
CA ALA A 27 -0.88 -10.74 -6.43
C ALA A 27 -0.05 -11.16 -5.20
N LEU A 28 0.00 -10.33 -4.16
CA LEU A 28 0.67 -10.67 -2.91
C LEU A 28 -0.01 -11.82 -2.18
N ALA A 29 -1.35 -11.86 -2.15
CA ALA A 29 -2.09 -12.98 -1.58
C ALA A 29 -1.78 -14.30 -2.31
N ASP A 30 -1.66 -14.28 -3.64
CA ASP A 30 -1.28 -15.46 -4.42
C ASP A 30 0.14 -15.93 -4.05
N VAL A 31 1.12 -15.03 -4.03
CA VAL A 31 2.52 -15.36 -3.68
C VAL A 31 2.62 -15.88 -2.24
N LEU A 32 1.94 -15.25 -1.27
CA LEU A 32 1.96 -15.70 0.13
C LEU A 32 1.38 -17.12 0.27
N ALA A 33 0.28 -17.41 -0.43
CA ALA A 33 -0.33 -18.75 -0.43
C ALA A 33 0.58 -19.81 -1.08
N GLU A 34 1.25 -19.49 -2.19
CA GLU A 34 2.24 -20.36 -2.85
C GLU A 34 3.37 -20.78 -1.89
N HIS A 35 3.66 -19.95 -0.87
CA HIS A 35 4.68 -20.21 0.14
C HIS A 35 4.11 -20.71 1.48
N GLY A 36 2.90 -21.27 1.47
CA GLY A 36 2.29 -21.95 2.63
C GLY A 36 1.65 -21.04 3.66
N ALA A 37 1.49 -19.73 3.40
CA ALA A 37 0.83 -18.84 4.33
C ALA A 37 -0.69 -19.10 4.40
N ARG A 38 -1.27 -18.96 5.59
CA ARG A 38 -2.70 -18.87 5.85
C ARG A 38 -3.13 -17.41 5.71
N LEU A 39 -4.20 -17.13 4.97
CA LEU A 39 -4.51 -15.76 4.56
C LEU A 39 -5.75 -15.21 5.27
N ILE A 40 -5.72 -13.92 5.62
CA ILE A 40 -6.90 -13.12 5.90
C ILE A 40 -6.97 -12.06 4.81
N LEU A 41 -8.03 -12.12 3.99
CA LEU A 41 -8.19 -11.28 2.80
C LEU A 41 -9.28 -10.25 3.03
N SER A 42 -8.91 -8.97 3.02
CA SER A 42 -9.83 -7.88 3.30
C SER A 42 -9.87 -6.84 2.17
N GLY A 43 -11.03 -6.22 2.05
CA GLY A 43 -11.37 -5.20 1.08
C GLY A 43 -12.88 -5.01 1.03
N ARG A 44 -13.39 -4.18 0.13
CA ARG A 44 -14.81 -3.84 0.05
C ARG A 44 -15.67 -4.88 -0.67
N ARG A 45 -15.09 -5.57 -1.66
CA ARG A 45 -15.79 -6.46 -2.59
C ARG A 45 -15.66 -7.91 -2.13
N ALA A 46 -16.68 -8.41 -1.45
CA ALA A 46 -16.68 -9.77 -0.88
C ALA A 46 -16.54 -10.87 -1.95
N ASP A 47 -17.23 -10.70 -3.09
CA ASP A 47 -17.17 -11.60 -4.24
C ASP A 47 -15.74 -11.70 -4.82
N ALA A 48 -15.11 -10.56 -5.08
CA ALA A 48 -13.74 -10.52 -5.60
C ALA A 48 -12.70 -11.05 -4.58
N LEU A 49 -12.96 -10.91 -3.28
CA LEU A 49 -12.14 -11.54 -2.24
C LEU A 49 -12.33 -13.06 -2.21
N ALA A 50 -13.55 -13.54 -2.40
CA ALA A 50 -13.86 -14.96 -2.48
C ALA A 50 -13.18 -15.62 -3.70
N ASP A 51 -13.12 -14.92 -4.85
CA ASP A 51 -12.37 -15.37 -6.03
C ASP A 51 -10.87 -15.52 -5.73
N VAL A 52 -10.29 -14.57 -4.99
CA VAL A 52 -8.87 -14.65 -4.57
C VAL A 52 -8.64 -15.76 -3.56
N ALA A 53 -9.59 -16.01 -2.66
CA ALA A 53 -9.51 -17.06 -1.64
C ALA A 53 -9.64 -18.48 -2.20
N ALA A 54 -10.19 -18.63 -3.42
CA ALA A 54 -10.45 -19.93 -4.00
C ALA A 54 -9.20 -20.84 -4.06
N GLY A 55 -9.30 -22.03 -3.48
CA GLY A 55 -8.19 -23.00 -3.42
C GLY A 55 -7.09 -22.68 -2.41
N LYS A 56 -7.26 -21.66 -1.55
CA LYS A 56 -6.30 -21.25 -0.52
C LYS A 56 -6.89 -21.46 0.89
N GLU A 57 -6.04 -21.65 1.87
CA GLU A 57 -6.46 -21.57 3.28
C GLU A 57 -6.64 -20.09 3.66
N ALA A 58 -7.87 -19.58 3.53
CA ALA A 58 -8.13 -18.16 3.66
C ALA A 58 -9.46 -17.84 4.34
N LEU A 59 -9.45 -16.80 5.20
CA LEU A 59 -10.63 -16.10 5.68
C LEU A 59 -10.92 -14.93 4.75
N VAL A 60 -12.12 -14.87 4.20
CA VAL A 60 -12.65 -13.68 3.51
C VAL A 60 -13.31 -12.77 4.54
N LEU A 61 -12.72 -11.61 4.79
CA LEU A 61 -13.11 -10.67 5.83
C LEU A 61 -13.34 -9.27 5.24
N PRO A 62 -14.50 -9.02 4.61
CA PRO A 62 -14.78 -7.76 3.92
C PRO A 62 -15.11 -6.64 4.90
N PHE A 63 -14.45 -5.49 4.71
CA PHE A 63 -14.77 -4.24 5.41
C PHE A 63 -14.35 -3.00 4.60
N GLU A 64 -14.93 -1.84 4.98
CA GLU A 64 -14.51 -0.52 4.50
C GLU A 64 -13.49 0.05 5.47
N ALA A 65 -12.33 0.49 4.96
CA ALA A 65 -11.23 1.00 5.79
C ALA A 65 -11.61 2.25 6.61
N THR A 66 -12.62 2.98 6.17
CA THR A 66 -13.16 4.20 6.84
C THR A 66 -14.27 3.90 7.84
N ASP A 67 -14.72 2.66 7.96
CA ASP A 67 -15.69 2.25 8.98
C ASP A 67 -14.98 1.94 10.30
N HIS A 68 -14.49 3.01 10.92
CA HIS A 68 -13.74 2.90 12.18
C HIS A 68 -14.52 2.25 13.33
N ALA A 69 -15.85 2.35 13.32
CA ALA A 69 -16.70 1.73 14.34
C ALA A 69 -16.72 0.20 14.24
N ARG A 70 -16.56 -0.34 13.03
CA ARG A 70 -16.55 -1.79 12.78
C ARG A 70 -15.17 -2.43 13.00
N LEU A 71 -14.08 -1.68 12.87
CA LEU A 71 -12.72 -2.24 12.90
C LEU A 71 -12.40 -3.07 14.15
N PRO A 72 -12.85 -2.74 15.38
CA PRO A 72 -12.62 -3.61 16.55
C PRO A 72 -13.17 -5.02 16.36
N ALA A 73 -14.42 -5.16 15.89
CA ALA A 73 -15.02 -6.46 15.61
C ALA A 73 -14.31 -7.22 14.48
N VAL A 74 -13.82 -6.51 13.45
CA VAL A 74 -13.02 -7.09 12.37
C VAL A 74 -11.72 -7.70 12.89
N VAL A 75 -11.03 -7.02 13.80
CA VAL A 75 -9.80 -7.53 14.42
C VAL A 75 -10.08 -8.75 15.30
N GLU A 76 -11.17 -8.74 16.09
CA GLU A 76 -11.60 -9.89 16.88
C GLU A 76 -11.90 -11.12 16.00
N GLU A 77 -12.59 -10.93 14.86
CA GLU A 77 -12.90 -12.01 13.92
C GLU A 77 -11.60 -12.57 13.27
N ALA A 78 -10.68 -11.70 12.87
CA ALA A 78 -9.39 -12.10 12.33
C ALA A 78 -8.56 -12.94 13.30
N ILE A 79 -8.49 -12.52 14.56
CA ILE A 79 -7.79 -13.25 15.62
C ILE A 79 -8.50 -14.58 15.94
N SER A 80 -9.84 -14.58 16.02
CA SER A 80 -10.61 -15.76 16.36
C SER A 80 -10.47 -16.87 15.33
N TRP A 81 -10.34 -16.54 14.05
CA TRP A 81 -10.20 -17.54 12.99
C TRP A 81 -8.92 -18.36 13.09
N ALA A 82 -7.78 -17.74 13.40
CA ALA A 82 -6.48 -18.40 13.39
C ALA A 82 -5.77 -18.44 14.76
N GLY A 83 -6.36 -17.82 15.79
CA GLY A 83 -5.76 -17.65 17.11
C GLY A 83 -4.77 -16.47 17.16
N HIS A 84 -4.27 -16.02 16.03
CA HIS A 84 -3.29 -14.92 15.93
C HIS A 84 -3.18 -14.36 14.53
N VAL A 85 -2.47 -13.24 14.41
CA VAL A 85 -1.98 -12.66 13.14
C VAL A 85 -0.48 -12.47 13.27
N ASP A 86 0.30 -13.01 12.30
CA ASP A 86 1.75 -12.87 12.28
C ASP A 86 2.22 -11.70 11.44
N LEU A 87 1.51 -11.42 10.35
CA LEU A 87 1.80 -10.33 9.43
C LEU A 87 0.51 -9.58 9.07
N LEU A 88 0.49 -8.27 9.28
CA LEU A 88 -0.52 -7.37 8.73
C LEU A 88 0.10 -6.53 7.63
N VAL A 89 -0.45 -6.62 6.41
CA VAL A 89 -0.10 -5.75 5.28
C VAL A 89 -1.25 -4.78 5.02
N ASN A 90 -1.12 -3.55 5.49
CA ASN A 90 -1.99 -2.43 5.18
C ASN A 90 -1.73 -2.00 3.73
N ASN A 91 -2.38 -2.66 2.77
CA ASN A 91 -2.18 -2.40 1.36
C ASN A 91 -3.39 -1.70 0.69
N ALA A 92 -4.56 -1.70 1.31
CA ALA A 92 -5.70 -0.94 0.81
C ALA A 92 -5.36 0.54 0.67
N GLY A 93 -5.76 1.15 -0.45
CA GLY A 93 -5.52 2.56 -0.70
C GLY A 93 -6.21 3.05 -1.96
N ILE A 94 -6.29 4.36 -2.10
CA ILE A 94 -6.84 5.07 -3.24
C ILE A 94 -5.83 6.11 -3.73
N SER A 95 -6.01 6.61 -4.95
CA SER A 95 -5.16 7.65 -5.52
C SER A 95 -6.00 8.87 -5.93
N GLN A 96 -5.31 9.96 -6.28
CA GLN A 96 -5.88 11.19 -6.82
C GLN A 96 -5.17 11.56 -8.12
N ARG A 97 -5.92 12.12 -9.07
CA ARG A 97 -5.36 12.75 -10.26
C ARG A 97 -6.16 13.98 -10.63
N SER A 98 -5.78 15.11 -10.06
CA SER A 98 -6.38 16.44 -10.34
C SER A 98 -5.46 17.57 -9.88
N PRO A 99 -5.47 18.74 -10.56
CA PRO A 99 -4.78 19.94 -10.09
C PRO A 99 -5.34 20.40 -8.72
N ALA A 100 -4.48 20.97 -7.90
CA ALA A 100 -4.87 21.41 -6.56
C ALA A 100 -6.01 22.44 -6.57
N GLU A 101 -5.99 23.35 -7.56
CA GLU A 101 -6.99 24.44 -7.68
C GLU A 101 -8.43 23.96 -7.99
N VAL A 102 -8.58 22.73 -8.52
CA VAL A 102 -9.90 22.14 -8.84
C VAL A 102 -10.24 20.91 -7.96
N THR A 103 -9.41 20.60 -7.00
CA THR A 103 -9.62 19.46 -6.11
C THR A 103 -10.47 19.86 -4.92
N ALA A 104 -11.67 19.31 -4.80
CA ALA A 104 -12.54 19.52 -3.65
C ALA A 104 -11.88 19.02 -2.36
N PHE A 105 -12.09 19.75 -1.25
CA PHE A 105 -11.48 19.41 0.03
C PHE A 105 -11.85 18.00 0.54
N ASP A 106 -13.05 17.54 0.21
CA ASP A 106 -13.50 16.19 0.57
C ASP A 106 -12.69 15.07 -0.10
N VAL A 107 -12.06 15.34 -1.25
CA VAL A 107 -11.11 14.40 -1.87
C VAL A 107 -9.88 14.22 -0.97
N TYR A 108 -9.34 15.33 -0.44
CA TYR A 108 -8.22 15.26 0.52
C TYR A 108 -8.60 14.51 1.78
N ARG A 109 -9.77 14.80 2.36
CA ARG A 109 -10.27 14.10 3.55
C ARG A 109 -10.38 12.60 3.31
N ARG A 110 -10.96 12.20 2.17
CA ARG A 110 -11.12 10.79 1.82
C ARG A 110 -9.78 10.07 1.64
N LEU A 111 -8.78 10.72 1.01
CA LEU A 111 -7.42 10.18 0.90
C LEU A 111 -6.78 9.98 2.27
N MET A 112 -6.89 10.96 3.16
CA MET A 112 -6.35 10.84 4.52
C MET A 112 -7.07 9.74 5.31
N ASP A 113 -8.36 9.61 5.15
CA ASP A 113 -9.15 8.63 5.88
C ASP A 113 -8.81 7.19 5.44
N VAL A 114 -8.80 6.94 4.12
CA VAL A 114 -8.52 5.61 3.56
C VAL A 114 -7.05 5.23 3.67
N ASP A 115 -6.12 6.13 3.28
CA ASP A 115 -4.70 5.78 3.10
C ASP A 115 -3.86 6.01 4.37
N VAL A 116 -4.40 6.72 5.38
CA VAL A 116 -3.68 7.05 6.62
C VAL A 116 -4.43 6.56 7.85
N LEU A 117 -5.63 7.08 8.11
CA LEU A 117 -6.35 6.79 9.36
C LEU A 117 -6.82 5.34 9.43
N GLY A 118 -7.29 4.75 8.33
CA GLY A 118 -7.65 3.34 8.26
C GLY A 118 -6.49 2.40 8.64
N PRO A 119 -5.32 2.48 7.96
CA PRO A 119 -4.12 1.72 8.32
C PRO A 119 -3.63 1.94 9.76
N ILE A 120 -3.65 3.19 10.24
CA ILE A 120 -3.26 3.51 11.62
C ILE A 120 -4.19 2.83 12.62
N HIS A 121 -5.51 2.96 12.43
CA HIS A 121 -6.49 2.40 13.36
C HIS A 121 -6.45 0.87 13.38
N LEU A 122 -6.39 0.22 12.22
CA LEU A 122 -6.27 -1.23 12.14
C LEU A 122 -4.99 -1.73 12.82
N THR A 123 -3.86 -1.04 12.58
CA THR A 123 -2.59 -1.33 13.25
C THR A 123 -2.71 -1.17 14.76
N GLN A 124 -3.28 -0.06 15.24
CA GLN A 124 -3.46 0.24 16.65
C GLN A 124 -4.29 -0.81 17.38
N LEU A 125 -5.36 -1.31 16.74
CA LEU A 125 -6.21 -2.34 17.29
C LEU A 125 -5.54 -3.72 17.39
N LEU A 126 -4.69 -4.07 16.39
CA LEU A 126 -3.98 -5.35 16.37
C LEU A 126 -2.72 -5.35 17.25
N LEU A 127 -2.09 -4.19 17.43
CA LEU A 127 -0.80 -4.03 18.11
C LEU A 127 -0.76 -4.63 19.53
N PRO A 128 -1.77 -4.45 20.42
CA PRO A 128 -1.75 -5.06 21.76
C PRO A 128 -1.65 -6.58 21.72
N HIS A 129 -2.34 -7.23 20.77
CA HIS A 129 -2.30 -8.68 20.59
C HIS A 129 -0.90 -9.15 20.16
N MET A 130 -0.27 -8.48 19.19
CA MET A 130 1.09 -8.79 18.75
C MET A 130 2.12 -8.56 19.87
N LEU A 131 1.98 -7.48 20.63
CA LEU A 131 2.85 -7.18 21.77
C LEU A 131 2.75 -8.22 22.89
N ALA A 132 1.55 -8.67 23.21
CA ALA A 132 1.34 -9.72 24.22
C ALA A 132 2.00 -11.05 23.80
N ARG A 133 2.08 -11.32 22.50
CA ARG A 133 2.79 -12.49 21.94
C ARG A 133 4.31 -12.29 21.85
N GLY A 134 4.81 -11.05 21.92
CA GLY A 134 6.21 -10.73 21.72
C GLY A 134 6.69 -10.99 20.28
N GLN A 135 5.79 -11.12 19.31
CA GLN A 135 6.10 -11.33 17.89
C GLN A 135 4.99 -10.82 16.98
N GLY A 136 5.38 -10.31 15.84
CA GLY A 136 4.47 -9.78 14.81
C GLY A 136 5.22 -8.96 13.78
N HIS A 137 4.57 -8.76 12.62
CA HIS A 137 5.11 -7.92 11.56
C HIS A 137 4.01 -7.00 11.04
N LEU A 138 4.23 -5.71 11.12
CA LEU A 138 3.33 -4.67 10.63
C LEU A 138 3.92 -4.09 9.35
N ALA A 139 3.18 -4.11 8.26
CA ALA A 139 3.62 -3.54 7.00
C ALA A 139 2.58 -2.58 6.44
N VAL A 140 3.04 -1.57 5.69
CA VAL A 140 2.17 -0.63 4.98
C VAL A 140 2.65 -0.42 3.55
N THR A 141 1.71 -0.41 2.60
CA THR A 141 1.98 -0.02 1.22
C THR A 141 1.87 1.49 1.09
N ALA A 142 3.03 2.15 1.08
CA ALA A 142 3.18 3.56 0.76
C ALA A 142 3.26 3.77 -0.77
N SER A 143 4.21 4.52 -1.24
CA SER A 143 4.51 4.78 -2.66
C SER A 143 5.80 5.60 -2.76
N ILE A 144 6.41 5.62 -3.94
CA ILE A 144 7.42 6.64 -4.28
C ILE A 144 6.87 8.06 -4.08
N ALA A 145 5.55 8.27 -4.26
CA ALA A 145 4.85 9.52 -3.96
C ALA A 145 4.83 9.87 -2.46
N GLY A 146 5.24 8.97 -1.59
CA GLY A 146 5.49 9.22 -0.16
C GLY A 146 6.93 9.65 0.14
N LYS A 147 7.82 9.62 -0.85
CA LYS A 147 9.22 10.08 -0.75
C LYS A 147 9.42 11.41 -1.49
N VAL A 148 8.64 11.64 -2.56
CA VAL A 148 8.69 12.84 -3.40
C VAL A 148 7.30 13.36 -3.72
N GLY A 149 7.18 14.67 -4.01
CA GLY A 149 5.96 15.25 -4.56
C GLY A 149 5.83 14.94 -6.05
N ALA A 150 4.59 14.70 -6.50
CA ALA A 150 4.26 14.49 -7.91
C ALA A 150 3.10 15.39 -8.33
N PRO A 151 3.12 16.00 -9.52
CA PRO A 151 2.03 16.81 -10.04
C PRO A 151 0.71 16.04 -10.09
N LEU A 152 -0.41 16.76 -9.97
CA LEU A 152 -1.79 16.22 -9.94
C LEU A 152 -2.10 15.24 -8.79
N ARG A 153 -1.19 15.05 -7.83
CA ARG A 153 -1.30 14.05 -6.76
C ARG A 153 -1.04 14.63 -5.37
N THR A 154 -1.38 15.92 -5.17
CA THR A 154 -1.09 16.64 -3.93
C THR A 154 -1.63 15.94 -2.69
N GLY A 155 -2.88 15.49 -2.70
CA GLY A 155 -3.50 14.75 -1.59
C GLY A 155 -2.92 13.34 -1.43
N TYR A 156 -2.68 12.65 -2.53
CA TYR A 156 -2.05 11.32 -2.50
C TYR A 156 -0.62 11.36 -1.95
N CYS A 157 0.18 12.33 -2.42
CA CYS A 157 1.54 12.53 -1.87
C CYS A 157 1.49 12.86 -0.37
N ALA A 158 0.58 13.74 0.06
CA ALA A 158 0.42 14.07 1.48
C ALA A 158 0.08 12.82 2.31
N ALA A 159 -0.87 11.99 1.86
CA ALA A 159 -1.26 10.76 2.55
C ALA A 159 -0.10 9.74 2.61
N LYS A 160 0.62 9.54 1.50
CA LYS A 160 1.73 8.58 1.46
C LYS A 160 2.97 9.04 2.23
N HIS A 161 3.23 10.35 2.35
CA HIS A 161 4.24 10.88 3.28
C HIS A 161 3.81 10.69 4.75
N ALA A 162 2.54 10.96 5.07
CA ALA A 162 2.02 10.80 6.42
C ALA A 162 2.12 9.35 6.92
N VAL A 163 1.77 8.38 6.07
CA VAL A 163 1.81 6.97 6.46
C VAL A 163 3.25 6.47 6.63
N ILE A 164 4.21 6.95 5.82
CA ILE A 164 5.63 6.65 6.03
C ILE A 164 6.08 7.18 7.39
N GLY A 165 5.80 8.45 7.70
CA GLY A 165 6.18 9.05 8.97
C GLY A 165 5.63 8.31 10.18
N TYR A 166 4.35 7.87 10.12
CA TYR A 166 3.74 7.09 11.19
C TYR A 166 4.46 5.73 11.39
N PHE A 167 4.68 4.96 10.31
CA PHE A 167 5.29 3.63 10.41
C PHE A 167 6.79 3.69 10.75
N ASP A 168 7.49 4.75 10.37
CA ASP A 168 8.88 4.99 10.79
C ASP A 168 8.97 5.28 12.30
N ALA A 169 8.07 6.11 12.84
CA ALA A 169 7.97 6.37 14.27
C ALA A 169 7.60 5.09 15.04
N LEU A 170 6.58 4.37 14.57
CA LEU A 170 6.14 3.10 15.15
C LEU A 170 7.27 2.06 15.21
N ARG A 171 8.10 1.99 14.16
CA ARG A 171 9.27 1.10 14.14
C ARG A 171 10.23 1.40 15.27
N ALA A 172 10.52 2.68 15.53
CA ALA A 172 11.38 3.10 16.61
C ALA A 172 10.80 2.77 18.00
N GLU A 173 9.48 2.92 18.16
CA GLU A 173 8.78 2.58 19.41
C GLU A 173 8.76 1.07 19.70
N LEU A 174 8.80 0.24 18.65
CA LEU A 174 8.74 -1.23 18.75
C LEU A 174 10.11 -1.91 18.74
N GLU A 175 11.20 -1.15 18.61
CA GLU A 175 12.57 -1.70 18.63
C GLU A 175 12.82 -2.49 19.93
N GLY A 176 13.35 -3.71 19.80
CA GLY A 176 13.60 -4.61 20.93
C GLY A 176 12.34 -5.27 21.53
N ARG A 177 11.13 -5.02 21.00
CA ARG A 177 9.87 -5.58 21.52
C ARG A 177 9.38 -6.81 20.76
N GLY A 178 10.23 -7.38 19.89
CA GLY A 178 9.92 -8.61 19.12
C GLY A 178 9.05 -8.38 17.88
N LEU A 179 8.69 -7.14 17.56
CA LEU A 179 7.88 -6.80 16.40
C LEU A 179 8.75 -6.19 15.29
N LYS A 180 8.34 -6.46 14.03
CA LYS A 180 8.93 -5.84 12.84
C LYS A 180 7.98 -4.84 12.23
N VAL A 181 8.53 -3.81 11.58
CA VAL A 181 7.76 -2.82 10.82
C VAL A 181 8.42 -2.59 9.47
N SER A 182 7.68 -2.79 8.39
CA SER A 182 8.11 -2.57 7.00
C SER A 182 7.28 -1.51 6.29
N VAL A 183 7.95 -0.65 5.53
CA VAL A 183 7.30 0.27 4.60
C VAL A 183 7.58 -0.22 3.18
N ILE A 184 6.52 -0.54 2.44
CA ILE A 184 6.59 -0.96 1.04
C ILE A 184 6.45 0.31 0.19
N VAL A 185 7.39 0.53 -0.73
CA VAL A 185 7.49 1.77 -1.53
C VAL A 185 7.43 1.41 -3.03
N PRO A 186 6.22 1.20 -3.60
CA PRO A 186 6.09 0.97 -5.02
C PRO A 186 6.34 2.24 -5.84
N GLY A 187 7.00 2.07 -7.00
CA GLY A 187 6.97 2.98 -8.12
C GLY A 187 5.69 2.79 -8.95
N PHE A 188 5.81 2.84 -10.29
CA PHE A 188 4.70 2.53 -11.17
C PHE A 188 4.53 1.01 -11.29
N VAL A 189 3.44 0.48 -10.75
CA VAL A 189 3.05 -0.93 -10.84
C VAL A 189 1.75 -1.04 -11.64
N ALA A 190 1.71 -1.95 -12.60
CA ALA A 190 0.56 -2.18 -13.48
C ALA A 190 -0.65 -2.71 -12.68
N THR A 191 -1.57 -1.79 -12.35
CA THR A 191 -2.77 -2.04 -11.53
C THR A 191 -3.89 -1.06 -11.91
N ASP A 192 -5.10 -1.31 -11.47
CA ASP A 192 -6.27 -0.44 -11.69
C ASP A 192 -6.27 0.84 -10.82
N ILE A 193 -5.21 1.13 -10.07
CA ILE A 193 -5.17 2.28 -9.14
C ILE A 193 -5.36 3.62 -9.87
N ALA A 194 -4.89 3.73 -11.11
CA ALA A 194 -5.06 4.93 -11.93
C ALA A 194 -6.50 5.10 -12.39
N ARG A 195 -7.14 4.02 -12.83
CA ARG A 195 -8.54 4.01 -13.25
C ARG A 195 -9.47 4.38 -12.09
N ASN A 196 -9.14 3.93 -10.89
CA ASN A 196 -9.87 4.21 -9.66
C ASN A 196 -9.45 5.51 -8.95
N ALA A 197 -8.50 6.26 -9.50
CA ALA A 197 -8.03 7.52 -8.91
C ALA A 197 -9.17 8.56 -8.87
N LEU A 198 -9.23 9.33 -7.79
CA LEU A 198 -10.22 10.37 -7.64
C LEU A 198 -9.85 11.60 -8.48
N LYS A 199 -10.82 12.12 -9.26
CA LYS A 199 -10.77 13.44 -9.88
C LYS A 199 -11.01 14.52 -8.84
N GLY A 200 -10.94 15.79 -9.27
CA GLY A 200 -11.19 16.94 -8.41
C GLY A 200 -12.58 16.99 -7.76
N ASP A 201 -13.59 16.41 -8.42
CA ASP A 201 -14.98 16.29 -7.95
C ASP A 201 -15.23 15.04 -7.09
N GLY A 202 -14.21 14.20 -6.88
CA GLY A 202 -14.32 12.95 -6.12
C GLY A 202 -14.83 11.75 -6.93
N ALA A 203 -15.20 11.93 -8.19
CA ALA A 203 -15.54 10.81 -9.07
C ALA A 203 -14.28 10.03 -9.48
N ALA A 204 -14.43 8.77 -9.85
CA ALA A 204 -13.32 7.99 -10.40
C ALA A 204 -12.87 8.56 -11.76
N ALA A 205 -11.56 8.49 -12.04
CA ALA A 205 -11.02 8.97 -13.31
C ALA A 205 -11.50 8.14 -14.50
N ASP A 206 -11.75 6.85 -14.27
CA ASP A 206 -12.21 5.86 -15.26
C ASP A 206 -11.36 5.86 -16.54
N ARG A 207 -10.08 6.14 -16.40
CA ARG A 207 -9.09 6.17 -17.48
C ARG A 207 -7.79 5.51 -17.03
N GLU A 208 -7.12 4.90 -17.99
CA GLU A 208 -5.78 4.38 -17.79
C GLU A 208 -4.75 5.52 -17.75
N ASP A 209 -3.74 5.35 -16.92
CA ASP A 209 -2.49 6.12 -16.95
C ASP A 209 -1.45 5.24 -17.64
N SER A 210 -0.93 5.69 -18.77
CA SER A 210 0.01 4.90 -19.58
C SER A 210 1.29 4.53 -18.83
N GLN A 211 1.74 5.36 -17.88
CA GLN A 211 2.90 5.06 -17.04
C GLN A 211 2.60 3.93 -16.07
N ILE A 212 1.39 3.91 -15.50
CA ILE A 212 0.96 2.84 -14.58
C ILE A 212 0.64 1.57 -15.37
N ALA A 213 -0.06 1.69 -16.51
CA ALA A 213 -0.40 0.53 -17.35
C ALA A 213 0.85 -0.19 -17.90
N GLY A 214 1.89 0.58 -18.27
CA GLY A 214 3.20 0.07 -18.69
C GLY A 214 4.19 -0.16 -17.55
N GLY A 215 3.76 -0.06 -16.28
CA GLY A 215 4.60 -0.17 -15.10
C GLY A 215 5.05 -1.60 -14.79
N TYR A 216 5.73 -1.74 -13.66
CA TYR A 216 6.25 -3.02 -13.19
C TYR A 216 5.11 -4.04 -12.98
N PRO A 217 5.22 -5.29 -13.45
CA PRO A 217 4.13 -6.26 -13.33
C PRO A 217 3.74 -6.52 -11.87
N ALA A 218 2.43 -6.55 -11.56
CA ALA A 218 1.95 -6.74 -10.20
C ALA A 218 2.41 -8.07 -9.56
N GLY A 219 2.55 -9.14 -10.35
CA GLY A 219 3.09 -10.42 -9.88
C GLY A 219 4.56 -10.35 -9.47
N ASP A 220 5.38 -9.61 -10.23
CA ASP A 220 6.79 -9.41 -9.90
C ASP A 220 6.94 -8.49 -8.69
N ALA A 221 6.12 -7.43 -8.63
CA ALA A 221 6.03 -6.56 -7.45
C ALA A 221 5.68 -7.36 -6.18
N ALA A 222 4.73 -8.28 -6.27
CA ALA A 222 4.33 -9.14 -5.16
C ALA A 222 5.46 -10.06 -4.70
N ARG A 223 6.26 -10.63 -5.61
CA ARG A 223 7.43 -11.44 -5.26
C ARG A 223 8.49 -10.63 -4.52
N VAL A 224 8.81 -9.43 -5.00
CA VAL A 224 9.75 -8.53 -4.30
C VAL A 224 9.24 -8.18 -2.90
N ILE A 225 7.94 -7.85 -2.78
CA ILE A 225 7.33 -7.53 -1.49
C ILE A 225 7.39 -8.74 -0.55
N ALA A 226 6.98 -9.92 -0.99
CA ALA A 226 6.98 -11.12 -0.18
C ALA A 226 8.38 -11.49 0.30
N ALA A 227 9.40 -11.39 -0.56
CA ALA A 227 10.80 -11.62 -0.24
C ALA A 227 11.30 -10.64 0.83
N GLY A 228 11.06 -9.33 0.66
CA GLY A 228 11.43 -8.31 1.64
C GLY A 228 10.72 -8.50 2.99
N LEU A 229 9.44 -8.85 2.99
CA LEU A 229 8.69 -9.16 4.20
C LEU A 229 9.24 -10.40 4.91
N ALA A 230 9.54 -11.47 4.18
CA ALA A 230 10.14 -12.68 4.74
C ALA A 230 11.54 -12.40 5.32
N ALA A 231 12.33 -11.56 4.68
CA ALA A 231 13.62 -11.10 5.19
C ALA A 231 13.48 -10.14 6.38
N GLY A 232 12.33 -9.49 6.55
CA GLY A 232 12.09 -8.46 7.56
C GLY A 232 12.76 -7.14 7.23
N GLU A 233 12.81 -6.80 5.94
CA GLU A 233 13.34 -5.52 5.48
C GLU A 233 12.52 -4.36 6.01
N ARG A 234 13.20 -3.30 6.41
CA ARG A 234 12.55 -2.10 6.99
C ARG A 234 11.88 -1.23 5.94
N GLU A 235 12.46 -1.18 4.74
CA GLU A 235 11.94 -0.48 3.58
C GLU A 235 12.11 -1.37 2.35
N ILE A 236 11.01 -1.63 1.63
CA ILE A 236 10.97 -2.51 0.47
C ILE A 236 10.67 -1.66 -0.75
N MET A 237 11.70 -1.35 -1.53
CA MET A 237 11.56 -0.61 -2.78
C MET A 237 11.08 -1.55 -3.88
N VAL A 238 10.02 -1.15 -4.61
CA VAL A 238 9.35 -2.01 -5.59
C VAL A 238 9.18 -1.30 -6.93
N GLY A 239 9.88 -1.75 -7.95
CA GLY A 239 9.82 -1.18 -9.30
C GLY A 239 10.88 -1.76 -10.22
N ALA A 240 10.87 -1.36 -11.48
CA ALA A 240 11.89 -1.76 -12.42
C ALA A 240 13.24 -1.11 -12.07
N GLU A 241 14.29 -1.90 -12.09
CA GLU A 241 15.64 -1.40 -11.85
C GLU A 241 16.00 -0.33 -12.89
N GLY A 242 16.55 0.81 -12.43
CA GLY A 242 16.92 1.92 -13.28
C GLY A 242 15.76 2.75 -13.82
N SER A 243 14.52 2.49 -13.44
CA SER A 243 13.40 3.35 -13.81
C SER A 243 13.52 4.74 -13.21
N LEU A 244 13.02 5.76 -13.94
CA LEU A 244 13.17 7.16 -13.55
C LEU A 244 12.55 7.43 -12.18
N GLU A 245 11.35 6.95 -11.94
CA GLU A 245 10.62 7.21 -10.69
C GLU A 245 11.34 6.63 -9.47
N MET A 246 12.02 5.49 -9.61
CA MET A 246 12.78 4.88 -8.52
C MET A 246 14.05 5.68 -8.16
N GLY A 247 14.54 6.48 -9.10
CA GLY A 247 15.69 7.39 -8.89
C GLY A 247 15.32 8.74 -8.25
N LEU A 248 14.05 9.13 -8.25
CA LEU A 248 13.62 10.46 -7.80
C LEU A 248 13.97 10.80 -6.34
N PRO A 249 13.85 9.89 -5.35
CA PRO A 249 14.25 10.19 -3.98
C PRO A 249 15.76 10.48 -3.85
N ALA A 250 16.58 9.72 -4.54
CA ALA A 250 18.02 9.94 -4.56
C ALA A 250 18.39 11.27 -5.24
N LEU A 251 17.74 11.61 -6.36
CA LEU A 251 17.91 12.90 -7.01
C LEU A 251 17.54 14.04 -6.06
N LYS A 252 16.37 13.96 -5.39
CA LYS A 252 15.91 14.98 -4.43
C LYS A 252 16.90 15.16 -3.28
N ALA A 253 17.45 14.06 -2.77
CA ALA A 253 18.43 14.11 -1.68
C ALA A 253 19.78 14.69 -2.12
N ALA A 254 20.22 14.39 -3.35
CA ALA A 254 21.51 14.85 -3.87
C ALA A 254 21.46 16.27 -4.43
N ASN A 255 20.35 16.67 -5.06
CA ASN A 255 20.17 17.98 -5.69
C ASN A 255 18.69 18.37 -5.72
N ALA A 256 18.21 18.98 -4.63
CA ALA A 256 16.81 19.38 -4.48
C ALA A 256 16.34 20.39 -5.55
N GLU A 257 17.19 21.34 -5.96
CA GLU A 257 16.83 22.33 -6.98
C GLU A 257 16.59 21.66 -8.34
N ALA A 258 17.52 20.81 -8.78
CA ALA A 258 17.34 20.06 -10.03
C ALA A 258 16.08 19.17 -9.99
N PHE A 259 15.77 18.58 -8.84
CA PHE A 259 14.54 17.83 -8.65
C PHE A 259 13.30 18.73 -8.80
N PHE A 260 13.28 19.91 -8.17
CA PHE A 260 12.14 20.83 -8.24
C PHE A 260 11.95 21.39 -9.65
N ASP A 261 13.02 21.70 -10.38
CA ASP A 261 12.96 22.14 -11.76
C ASP A 261 12.36 21.05 -12.68
N ALA A 262 12.78 19.79 -12.49
CA ALA A 262 12.20 18.66 -13.23
C ALA A 262 10.72 18.48 -12.92
N MET A 263 10.33 18.57 -11.65
CA MET A 263 8.92 18.45 -11.23
C MET A 263 8.07 19.63 -11.73
N ALA A 264 8.60 20.86 -11.79
CA ALA A 264 7.92 22.02 -12.34
C ALA A 264 7.65 21.85 -13.84
N SER A 265 8.63 21.37 -14.59
CA SER A 265 8.49 21.10 -16.03
C SER A 265 7.44 20.00 -16.28
N MET A 266 7.48 18.93 -15.52
CA MET A 266 6.50 17.85 -15.57
C MET A 266 5.09 18.38 -15.19
N GLY A 267 4.99 19.21 -14.16
CA GLY A 267 3.75 19.79 -13.69
C GLY A 267 3.05 20.64 -14.76
N ALA A 268 3.79 21.46 -15.48
CA ALA A 268 3.24 22.27 -16.56
C ALA A 268 2.62 21.40 -17.67
N ALA A 269 3.32 20.34 -18.09
CA ALA A 269 2.83 19.41 -19.09
C ALA A 269 1.60 18.62 -18.62
N GLU A 270 1.61 18.12 -17.39
CA GLU A 270 0.51 17.35 -16.80
C GLU A 270 -0.76 18.20 -16.62
N ILE A 271 -0.63 19.47 -16.18
CA ILE A 271 -1.77 20.39 -16.06
C ILE A 271 -2.37 20.72 -17.43
N ALA A 272 -1.54 20.96 -18.45
CA ALA A 272 -2.01 21.17 -19.82
C ALA A 272 -2.80 19.96 -20.32
N SER A 273 -2.24 18.77 -20.19
CA SER A 273 -2.91 17.51 -20.56
C SER A 273 -4.19 17.24 -19.75
N TYR A 274 -4.23 17.62 -18.47
CA TYR A 274 -5.43 17.50 -17.66
C TYR A 274 -6.55 18.40 -18.20
N ARG A 275 -6.25 19.67 -18.51
CA ARG A 275 -7.23 20.63 -19.04
C ARG A 275 -7.79 20.22 -20.39
N GLU A 276 -6.98 19.62 -21.28
CA GLU A 276 -7.45 19.07 -22.55
C GLU A 276 -8.41 17.89 -22.38
N LYS A 277 -8.21 17.07 -21.33
CA LYS A 277 -8.97 15.82 -21.14
C LYS A 277 -10.24 15.99 -20.29
N TRP A 278 -10.23 16.96 -19.38
CA TRP A 278 -11.30 17.14 -18.36
C TRP A 278 -11.68 18.60 -18.08
N GLY A 279 -11.08 19.58 -18.79
CA GLY A 279 -11.34 21.02 -18.70
C GLY A 279 -12.59 21.51 -19.43
#